data_eaa71e65c98834e1be8fdbe539c6bfb4
#
_entry.id   eaa71e65c98834e1be8fdbe539c6bfb4
#
_cell.length_a   1.000
_cell.length_b   1.000
_cell.length_c   1.000
_cell.angle_alpha   90.00
_cell.angle_beta   90.00
_cell.angle_gamma   90.00
#
_symmetry.space_group_name_H-M   'P 1'
#
loop_
_entity.id
_entity.type
_entity.pdbx_description
1 polymer ?
#
loop_
_entity_poly.entity_id
_entity_poly.type
_entity_poly.pdbx_seq_one_letter_code
_entity_poly.pdbx_strand_id
1 'polypeptide(L)'
;MPAGELGALPALLPGGSACHNGGEKNGEGRMILSLAPMEGVTGHVFRRVHAECFGALDRYYTPFVAPPQVGKGFVGRAKKELDPAANEGLDVVPQLLTRDADRFVWAAGLLQQMGYREVNLNAGCPSGTVVSKGKGAGFLREPRELEAFLRDVCERSPLPVSVKTRIGVEKDDEYEEVLAAYCCCPLAELIVHPRLRMDAYRGTPRWEPYGRTLEEAPFAVAYNGDIFDVDDFKRLTSAYPQTRHVMLGRGVLGNPALPRVLCGGAPLTAAELRRFHDALFAAYEEEMGGNAVMRMKEWWLYASCAFADEKSVRRRVRSARKVGEYRVAVESIFSGEKFLPSARYRG
;
A
#
# COMPACT_ATOMS: atom_id res chain seq x y z
N MET A 1 -10.95 39.26 -18.44
CA MET A 1 -10.76 38.77 -17.07
C MET A 1 -9.47 37.98 -17.06
N PRO A 2 -8.42 38.39 -16.33
CA PRO A 2 -7.11 37.76 -16.43
C PRO A 2 -7.12 36.41 -15.67
N ALA A 3 -6.40 35.44 -16.24
CA ALA A 3 -6.15 34.16 -15.68
C ALA A 3 -5.37 34.30 -14.35
N GLY A 4 -5.97 33.79 -13.27
CA GLY A 4 -5.32 33.75 -11.96
C GLY A 4 -4.12 32.83 -11.98
N GLU A 5 -2.98 33.36 -11.57
CA GLU A 5 -1.74 32.64 -11.34
C GLU A 5 -1.99 31.50 -10.36
N LEU A 6 -1.87 30.26 -10.83
CA LEU A 6 -1.69 29.09 -9.98
C LEU A 6 -0.29 29.24 -9.36
N GLY A 7 -0.26 29.64 -8.09
CA GLY A 7 0.97 29.75 -7.32
C GLY A 7 1.72 28.43 -7.37
N ALA A 8 3.00 28.49 -7.74
CA ALA A 8 3.93 27.36 -7.71
C ALA A 8 3.88 26.69 -6.33
N LEU A 9 3.67 25.39 -6.31
CA LEU A 9 3.80 24.56 -5.12
C LEU A 9 5.18 24.78 -4.51
N PRO A 10 5.30 24.98 -3.19
CA PRO A 10 6.61 25.10 -2.55
C PRO A 10 7.40 23.82 -2.76
N ALA A 11 8.70 24.00 -3.05
CA ALA A 11 9.66 22.94 -3.25
C ALA A 11 9.57 21.88 -2.13
N LEU A 12 9.70 20.61 -2.51
CA LEU A 12 9.80 19.45 -1.62
C LEU A 12 10.64 19.78 -0.40
N LEU A 13 10.03 19.65 0.78
CA LEU A 13 10.79 19.71 2.03
C LEU A 13 11.79 18.53 2.04
N PRO A 14 13.07 18.75 2.34
CA PRO A 14 14.02 17.66 2.37
C PRO A 14 13.75 16.74 3.55
N GLY A 15 13.68 15.45 3.27
CA GLY A 15 13.82 14.39 4.24
C GLY A 15 12.53 13.88 4.82
N GLY A 16 12.27 12.59 4.57
CA GLY A 16 11.21 11.80 5.17
C GLY A 16 11.14 11.99 6.68
N SER A 17 9.93 12.04 7.19
CA SER A 17 9.62 12.10 8.62
C SER A 17 10.10 10.82 9.29
N ALA A 18 11.35 10.81 9.76
CA ALA A 18 11.90 9.69 10.50
C ALA A 18 11.14 9.57 11.83
N CYS A 19 10.48 8.43 12.06
CA CYS A 19 10.03 8.06 13.38
C CYS A 19 11.25 7.85 14.29
N HIS A 20 11.68 8.91 14.97
CA HIS A 20 12.61 8.79 16.09
C HIS A 20 11.77 8.45 17.32
N ASN A 21 11.83 7.22 17.80
CA ASN A 21 11.43 6.95 19.18
C ASN A 21 12.38 7.78 20.06
N GLY A 22 11.84 8.79 20.77
CA GLY A 22 12.59 9.62 21.71
C GLY A 22 13.18 8.78 22.83
N GLY A 23 14.41 8.33 22.64
CA GLY A 23 15.15 7.48 23.56
C GLY A 23 16.34 6.89 22.87
N GLU A 24 17.40 7.67 22.65
CA GLU A 24 18.74 7.15 22.41
C GLU A 24 19.21 6.39 23.66
N LYS A 25 18.90 5.12 23.74
CA LYS A 25 19.65 4.11 24.52
C LYS A 25 19.23 2.72 24.06
N ASN A 26 20.20 1.97 23.52
CA ASN A 26 20.14 0.57 23.08
C ASN A 26 19.67 0.37 21.63
N GLY A 27 20.58 0.37 20.64
CA GLY A 27 20.57 -0.42 19.39
C GLY A 27 19.26 -0.66 18.62
N GLU A 28 18.19 0.03 18.92
CA GLU A 28 16.87 -0.15 18.31
C GLU A 28 16.83 0.53 16.95
N GLY A 29 16.82 -0.26 15.89
CA GLY A 29 16.71 0.23 14.52
C GLY A 29 15.46 1.10 14.33
N ARG A 30 15.56 2.10 13.46
CA ARG A 30 14.47 2.99 13.06
C ARG A 30 13.26 2.19 12.55
N MET A 31 12.03 2.54 12.97
CA MET A 31 10.80 2.00 12.42
C MET A 31 10.62 2.44 10.96
N ILE A 32 10.36 1.48 10.07
CA ILE A 32 10.05 1.71 8.66
C ILE A 32 8.52 1.74 8.51
N LEU A 33 7.98 2.79 7.88
CA LEU A 33 6.58 2.89 7.51
C LEU A 33 6.45 2.86 5.99
N SER A 34 5.68 1.92 5.45
CA SER A 34 5.47 1.81 4.00
C SER A 34 4.00 1.86 3.60
N LEU A 35 3.73 2.23 2.35
CA LEU A 35 2.39 2.22 1.76
C LEU A 35 2.10 0.88 1.09
N ALA A 36 1.00 0.25 1.49
CA ALA A 36 0.52 -0.99 0.91
C ALA A 36 0.04 -0.81 -0.54
N PRO A 37 0.27 -1.82 -1.40
CA PRO A 37 -0.31 -1.86 -2.73
C PRO A 37 -1.82 -2.09 -2.64
N MET A 38 -2.61 -1.09 -3.04
CA MET A 38 -4.08 -1.16 -3.09
C MET A 38 -4.53 -0.95 -4.53
N GLU A 39 -4.97 -2.05 -5.16
CA GLU A 39 -5.41 -2.04 -6.56
C GLU A 39 -6.50 -0.97 -6.79
N GLY A 40 -6.32 -0.16 -7.83
CA GLY A 40 -7.23 0.93 -8.17
C GLY A 40 -7.06 2.22 -7.35
N VAL A 41 -6.33 2.21 -6.23
CA VAL A 41 -6.27 3.37 -5.31
C VAL A 41 -4.86 3.93 -5.15
N THR A 42 -3.87 3.09 -4.75
CA THR A 42 -2.51 3.59 -4.44
C THR A 42 -1.57 3.57 -5.65
N GLY A 43 -2.08 3.94 -6.84
CA GLY A 43 -1.27 4.10 -8.06
C GLY A 43 -0.27 5.26 -7.95
N HIS A 44 0.55 5.44 -9.00
CA HIS A 44 1.62 6.44 -9.03
C HIS A 44 1.12 7.86 -8.73
N VAL A 45 -0.06 8.26 -9.23
CA VAL A 45 -0.65 9.58 -8.92
C VAL A 45 -0.88 9.74 -7.41
N PHE A 46 -1.51 8.73 -6.77
CA PHE A 46 -1.75 8.79 -5.32
C PHE A 46 -0.44 8.87 -4.54
N ARG A 47 0.57 8.05 -4.88
CA ARG A 47 1.86 8.03 -4.17
C ARG A 47 2.56 9.37 -4.24
N ARG A 48 2.63 9.98 -5.45
CA ARG A 48 3.24 11.28 -5.66
C ARG A 48 2.52 12.37 -4.86
N VAL A 49 1.21 12.51 -5.03
CA VAL A 49 0.42 13.56 -4.34
C VAL A 49 0.44 13.37 -2.82
N HIS A 50 0.43 12.11 -2.33
CA HIS A 50 0.56 11.86 -0.91
C HIS A 50 1.92 12.34 -0.37
N ALA A 51 3.01 12.00 -1.06
CA ALA A 51 4.36 12.42 -0.68
C ALA A 51 4.52 13.95 -0.70
N GLU A 52 3.97 14.62 -1.71
CA GLU A 52 3.97 16.09 -1.82
C GLU A 52 3.19 16.78 -0.69
N CYS A 53 2.06 16.22 -0.26
CA CYS A 53 1.20 16.84 0.74
C CYS A 53 1.58 16.51 2.20
N PHE A 54 2.11 15.32 2.45
CA PHE A 54 2.33 14.80 3.82
C PHE A 54 3.78 14.38 4.10
N GLY A 55 4.66 14.48 3.13
CA GLY A 55 6.01 13.93 3.17
C GLY A 55 6.04 12.47 2.72
N ALA A 56 7.19 12.06 2.21
CA ALA A 56 7.37 10.70 1.74
C ALA A 56 7.36 9.70 2.91
N LEU A 57 6.68 8.59 2.71
CA LEU A 57 6.88 7.37 3.49
C LEU A 57 8.27 6.78 3.19
N ASP A 58 8.77 5.94 4.07
CA ASP A 58 10.07 5.30 3.88
C ASP A 58 10.10 4.42 2.63
N ARG A 59 8.95 3.81 2.27
CA ARG A 59 8.82 2.91 1.12
C ARG A 59 7.39 2.86 0.59
N TYR A 60 7.26 2.64 -0.69
CA TYR A 60 5.98 2.45 -1.40
C TYR A 60 6.00 1.14 -2.18
N TYR A 61 4.84 0.46 -2.26
CA TYR A 61 4.67 -0.70 -3.12
C TYR A 61 3.65 -0.39 -4.21
N THR A 62 3.98 -0.75 -5.46
CA THR A 62 3.02 -0.52 -6.55
C THR A 62 1.84 -1.46 -6.44
N PRO A 63 0.61 -1.06 -6.84
CA PRO A 63 -0.41 -2.03 -7.21
C PRO A 63 0.19 -3.07 -8.14
N PHE A 64 -0.19 -4.33 -7.97
CA PHE A 64 0.45 -5.40 -8.71
C PHE A 64 0.28 -5.26 -10.23
N VAL A 65 1.30 -5.64 -10.97
CA VAL A 65 1.28 -5.75 -12.42
C VAL A 65 1.53 -7.19 -12.85
N ALA A 66 0.94 -7.60 -13.97
CA ALA A 66 1.29 -8.87 -14.58
C ALA A 66 2.62 -8.70 -15.32
N PRO A 67 3.60 -9.60 -15.12
CA PRO A 67 4.83 -9.55 -15.89
C PRO A 67 4.55 -9.79 -17.39
N PRO A 68 5.28 -9.11 -18.29
CA PRO A 68 5.15 -9.31 -19.72
C PRO A 68 5.59 -10.72 -20.12
N GLN A 69 5.33 -11.12 -21.36
CA GLN A 69 5.96 -12.30 -21.93
C GLN A 69 7.47 -12.07 -22.06
N VAL A 70 8.25 -13.15 -21.94
CA VAL A 70 9.70 -13.11 -22.16
C VAL A 70 10.01 -12.50 -23.53
N GLY A 71 10.95 -11.59 -23.58
CA GLY A 71 11.30 -10.81 -24.79
C GLY A 71 10.40 -9.59 -25.05
N LYS A 72 9.39 -9.31 -24.20
CA LYS A 72 8.52 -8.14 -24.33
C LYS A 72 8.70 -7.17 -23.14
N GLY A 73 8.38 -5.89 -23.35
CA GLY A 73 8.37 -4.86 -22.31
C GLY A 73 7.01 -4.72 -21.64
N PHE A 74 6.96 -3.91 -20.56
CA PHE A 74 5.71 -3.49 -19.94
C PHE A 74 4.93 -2.57 -20.90
N VAL A 75 3.61 -2.72 -20.92
CA VAL A 75 2.71 -1.94 -21.78
C VAL A 75 1.52 -1.39 -21.00
N GLY A 76 0.82 -0.41 -21.58
CA GLY A 76 -0.42 0.16 -21.05
C GLY A 76 -0.25 0.67 -19.61
N ARG A 77 -1.15 0.25 -18.71
CA ARG A 77 -1.16 0.67 -17.30
C ARG A 77 0.14 0.28 -16.58
N ALA A 78 0.66 -0.92 -16.82
CA ALA A 78 1.89 -1.38 -16.17
C ALA A 78 3.09 -0.46 -16.51
N LYS A 79 3.21 -0.03 -17.77
CA LYS A 79 4.26 0.91 -18.19
C LYS A 79 4.16 2.25 -17.44
N LYS A 80 2.95 2.81 -17.31
CA LYS A 80 2.72 4.07 -16.58
C LYS A 80 3.02 3.93 -15.08
N GLU A 81 2.53 2.85 -14.47
CA GLU A 81 2.69 2.58 -13.04
C GLU A 81 4.16 2.43 -12.63
N LEU A 82 4.96 1.85 -13.53
CA LEU A 82 6.37 1.56 -13.33
C LEU A 82 7.31 2.60 -13.95
N ASP A 83 6.79 3.69 -14.52
CA ASP A 83 7.62 4.75 -15.09
C ASP A 83 8.49 5.38 -13.98
N PRO A 84 9.83 5.36 -14.09
CA PRO A 84 10.71 5.98 -13.12
C PRO A 84 10.41 7.47 -12.90
N ALA A 85 10.04 8.20 -13.96
CA ALA A 85 9.70 9.62 -13.85
C ALA A 85 8.42 9.86 -13.02
N ALA A 86 7.43 8.95 -13.11
CA ALA A 86 6.22 9.03 -12.29
C ALA A 86 6.45 8.66 -10.82
N ASN A 87 7.61 8.06 -10.51
CA ASN A 87 8.00 7.59 -9.18
C ASN A 87 9.26 8.32 -8.65
N GLU A 88 9.68 9.40 -9.31
CA GLU A 88 10.89 10.14 -8.96
C GLU A 88 10.87 10.64 -7.50
N GLY A 89 12.01 10.48 -6.82
CA GLY A 89 12.15 10.89 -5.42
C GLY A 89 11.50 9.96 -4.39
N LEU A 90 10.87 8.85 -4.81
CA LEU A 90 10.23 7.87 -3.93
C LEU A 90 10.99 6.54 -3.94
N ASP A 91 11.13 5.89 -2.77
CA ASP A 91 11.57 4.49 -2.71
C ASP A 91 10.40 3.57 -3.04
N VAL A 92 10.32 3.14 -4.30
CA VAL A 92 9.20 2.35 -4.81
C VAL A 92 9.65 0.93 -5.13
N VAL A 93 8.93 -0.05 -4.60
CA VAL A 93 9.11 -1.48 -4.89
C VAL A 93 7.99 -1.93 -5.83
N PRO A 94 8.32 -2.33 -7.08
CA PRO A 94 7.36 -2.92 -8.00
C PRO A 94 6.83 -4.24 -7.49
N GLN A 95 5.50 -4.44 -7.55
CA GLN A 95 4.88 -5.70 -7.18
C GLN A 95 4.39 -6.46 -8.41
N LEU A 96 4.81 -7.72 -8.55
CA LEU A 96 4.42 -8.62 -9.63
C LEU A 96 3.37 -9.64 -9.16
N LEU A 97 2.43 -9.99 -10.05
CA LEU A 97 1.43 -11.03 -9.83
C LEU A 97 1.58 -12.14 -10.87
N THR A 98 2.24 -13.21 -10.51
CA THR A 98 2.46 -14.37 -11.39
C THR A 98 2.71 -15.63 -10.58
N ARG A 99 2.70 -16.80 -11.25
CA ARG A 99 3.26 -18.08 -10.82
C ARG A 99 4.17 -18.68 -11.90
N ASP A 100 4.60 -17.86 -12.84
CA ASP A 100 5.50 -18.20 -13.95
C ASP A 100 6.86 -17.57 -13.64
N ALA A 101 7.84 -18.41 -13.30
CA ALA A 101 9.16 -17.98 -12.86
C ALA A 101 9.95 -17.29 -13.97
N ASP A 102 9.86 -17.79 -15.20
CA ASP A 102 10.57 -17.18 -16.34
C ASP A 102 10.09 -15.75 -16.61
N ARG A 103 8.78 -15.55 -16.56
CA ARG A 103 8.21 -14.20 -16.71
C ARG A 103 8.53 -13.29 -15.53
N PHE A 104 8.60 -13.85 -14.31
CA PHE A 104 9.01 -13.09 -13.14
C PHE A 104 10.45 -12.60 -13.28
N VAL A 105 11.38 -13.50 -13.60
CA VAL A 105 12.80 -13.18 -13.77
C VAL A 105 13.01 -12.20 -14.92
N TRP A 106 12.33 -12.41 -16.05
CA TRP A 106 12.36 -11.47 -17.16
C TRP A 106 11.91 -10.06 -16.73
N ALA A 107 10.79 -9.97 -16.02
CA ALA A 107 10.28 -8.69 -15.52
C ALA A 107 11.24 -8.05 -14.51
N ALA A 108 11.86 -8.83 -13.61
CA ALA A 108 12.86 -8.34 -12.68
C ALA A 108 14.08 -7.74 -13.41
N GLY A 109 14.52 -8.33 -14.52
CA GLY A 109 15.57 -7.78 -15.36
C GLY A 109 15.19 -6.42 -15.99
N LEU A 110 13.96 -6.29 -16.47
CA LEU A 110 13.44 -5.01 -16.97
C LEU A 110 13.37 -3.96 -15.86
N LEU A 111 12.90 -4.33 -14.67
CA LEU A 111 12.82 -3.43 -13.51
C LEU A 111 14.20 -2.97 -13.05
N GLN A 112 15.21 -3.85 -13.07
CA GLN A 112 16.60 -3.47 -12.80
C GLN A 112 17.11 -2.42 -13.80
N GLN A 113 16.85 -2.63 -15.09
CA GLN A 113 17.22 -1.64 -16.13
C GLN A 113 16.51 -0.30 -15.97
N MET A 114 15.32 -0.27 -15.37
CA MET A 114 14.58 0.94 -15.01
C MET A 114 15.07 1.59 -13.72
N GLY A 115 16.06 1.00 -13.02
CA GLY A 115 16.66 1.54 -11.80
C GLY A 115 16.02 1.09 -10.49
N TYR A 116 15.06 0.16 -10.53
CA TYR A 116 14.50 -0.44 -9.31
C TYR A 116 15.52 -1.34 -8.62
N ARG A 117 15.45 -1.42 -7.28
CA ARG A 117 16.44 -2.12 -6.44
C ARG A 117 15.89 -3.37 -5.76
N GLU A 118 14.61 -3.62 -5.87
CA GLU A 118 13.88 -4.75 -5.30
C GLU A 118 12.66 -5.05 -6.14
N VAL A 119 12.20 -6.29 -6.15
CA VAL A 119 10.93 -6.71 -6.74
C VAL A 119 10.12 -7.51 -5.73
N ASN A 120 8.82 -7.24 -5.65
CA ASN A 120 7.91 -7.89 -4.71
C ASN A 120 6.97 -8.87 -5.43
N LEU A 121 6.79 -10.07 -4.86
CA LEU A 121 5.76 -11.02 -5.31
C LEU A 121 4.45 -10.78 -4.52
N ASN A 122 3.33 -10.70 -5.23
CA ASN A 122 2.01 -10.75 -4.61
C ASN A 122 1.57 -12.20 -4.40
N ALA A 123 1.59 -12.66 -3.15
CA ALA A 123 1.03 -13.93 -2.69
C ALA A 123 -0.17 -13.73 -1.74
N GLY A 124 -0.80 -12.53 -1.76
CA GLY A 124 -1.84 -12.18 -0.79
C GLY A 124 -3.16 -11.64 -1.37
N CYS A 125 -3.26 -11.37 -2.68
CA CYS A 125 -4.49 -10.85 -3.28
C CYS A 125 -5.65 -11.84 -3.14
N PRO A 126 -6.78 -11.47 -2.45
CA PRO A 126 -7.90 -12.39 -2.22
C PRO A 126 -8.93 -12.42 -3.35
N SER A 127 -8.74 -11.63 -4.41
CA SER A 127 -9.69 -11.49 -5.52
C SER A 127 -9.97 -12.85 -6.17
N GLY A 128 -11.25 -13.19 -6.37
CA GLY A 128 -11.66 -14.46 -6.97
C GLY A 128 -11.04 -14.69 -8.37
N THR A 129 -10.92 -13.64 -9.19
CA THR A 129 -10.33 -13.71 -10.52
C THR A 129 -8.82 -13.95 -10.50
N VAL A 130 -8.14 -13.61 -9.42
CA VAL A 130 -6.71 -13.87 -9.20
C VAL A 130 -6.52 -15.28 -8.64
N VAL A 131 -7.29 -15.63 -7.61
CA VAL A 131 -7.21 -16.90 -6.89
C VAL A 131 -7.59 -18.09 -7.79
N SER A 132 -8.60 -17.94 -8.67
CA SER A 132 -9.00 -18.99 -9.62
C SER A 132 -7.90 -19.37 -10.61
N LYS A 133 -6.89 -18.51 -10.80
CA LYS A 133 -5.70 -18.75 -11.62
C LYS A 133 -4.49 -19.23 -10.80
N GLY A 134 -4.68 -19.61 -9.55
CA GLY A 134 -3.63 -20.02 -8.62
C GLY A 134 -2.64 -18.91 -8.26
N LYS A 135 -2.99 -17.61 -8.46
CA LYS A 135 -2.14 -16.45 -8.19
C LYS A 135 -2.57 -15.74 -6.91
N GLY A 136 -1.74 -14.80 -6.42
CA GLY A 136 -2.03 -14.09 -5.18
C GLY A 136 -2.23 -15.08 -4.04
N ALA A 137 -3.26 -14.90 -3.20
CA ALA A 137 -3.54 -15.85 -2.11
C ALA A 137 -3.89 -17.26 -2.59
N GLY A 138 -4.24 -17.45 -3.89
CA GLY A 138 -4.46 -18.77 -4.47
C GLY A 138 -3.20 -19.62 -4.57
N PHE A 139 -2.00 -18.98 -4.57
CA PHE A 139 -0.72 -19.70 -4.60
C PHE A 139 -0.42 -20.40 -3.27
N LEU A 140 -1.02 -19.93 -2.17
CA LEU A 140 -0.82 -20.51 -0.83
C LEU A 140 -1.44 -21.91 -0.67
N ARG A 141 -2.27 -22.36 -1.59
CA ARG A 141 -2.83 -23.73 -1.60
C ARG A 141 -1.79 -24.80 -1.90
N GLU A 142 -0.70 -24.41 -2.55
CA GLU A 142 0.33 -25.30 -3.05
C GLU A 142 1.70 -24.90 -2.48
N PRO A 143 1.96 -25.08 -1.15
CA PRO A 143 3.19 -24.60 -0.52
C PRO A 143 4.47 -25.15 -1.18
N ARG A 144 4.44 -26.39 -1.68
CA ARG A 144 5.59 -27.00 -2.38
C ARG A 144 5.87 -26.33 -3.73
N GLU A 145 4.82 -26.00 -4.49
CA GLU A 145 4.98 -25.25 -5.74
C GLU A 145 5.43 -23.81 -5.48
N LEU A 146 4.94 -23.20 -4.40
CA LEU A 146 5.37 -21.87 -3.95
C LEU A 146 6.86 -21.87 -3.59
N GLU A 147 7.32 -22.86 -2.83
CA GLU A 147 8.75 -23.04 -2.48
C GLU A 147 9.60 -23.20 -3.74
N ALA A 148 9.22 -24.12 -4.64
CA ALA A 148 9.96 -24.37 -5.88
C ALA A 148 10.05 -23.10 -6.75
N PHE A 149 8.93 -22.35 -6.88
CA PHE A 149 8.91 -21.08 -7.58
C PHE A 149 9.83 -20.03 -6.91
N LEU A 150 9.78 -19.89 -5.59
CA LEU A 150 10.59 -18.92 -4.86
C LEU A 150 12.08 -19.24 -4.93
N ARG A 151 12.47 -20.50 -4.81
CA ARG A 151 13.87 -20.93 -5.01
C ARG A 151 14.37 -20.53 -6.39
N ASP A 152 13.62 -20.87 -7.45
CA ASP A 152 13.98 -20.56 -8.83
C ASP A 152 14.08 -19.03 -9.06
N VAL A 153 13.09 -18.24 -8.62
CA VAL A 153 13.15 -16.79 -8.84
C VAL A 153 14.19 -16.09 -7.98
N CYS A 154 14.45 -16.53 -6.76
CA CYS A 154 15.51 -15.95 -5.91
C CYS A 154 16.92 -16.25 -6.45
N GLU A 155 17.12 -17.44 -7.03
CA GLU A 155 18.40 -17.81 -7.65
C GLU A 155 18.67 -17.00 -8.93
N ARG A 156 17.65 -16.78 -9.77
CA ARG A 156 17.80 -16.21 -11.12
C ARG A 156 17.50 -14.71 -11.20
N SER A 157 16.84 -14.15 -10.21
CA SER A 157 16.47 -12.72 -10.24
C SER A 157 17.69 -11.84 -10.07
N PRO A 158 17.86 -10.81 -10.93
CA PRO A 158 18.94 -9.83 -10.74
C PRO A 158 18.63 -8.82 -9.62
N LEU A 159 17.42 -8.85 -9.05
CA LEU A 159 16.98 -8.02 -7.94
C LEU A 159 16.65 -8.88 -6.72
N PRO A 160 16.89 -8.41 -5.50
CA PRO A 160 16.35 -9.00 -4.28
C PRO A 160 14.83 -9.19 -4.40
N VAL A 161 14.34 -10.34 -3.93
CA VAL A 161 12.92 -10.71 -4.01
C VAL A 161 12.30 -10.61 -2.63
N SER A 162 11.28 -9.78 -2.47
CA SER A 162 10.40 -9.79 -1.29
C SER A 162 9.03 -10.36 -1.64
N VAL A 163 8.26 -10.76 -0.62
CA VAL A 163 6.93 -11.33 -0.81
C VAL A 163 5.92 -10.62 0.08
N LYS A 164 4.75 -10.26 -0.48
CA LYS A 164 3.61 -9.83 0.32
C LYS A 164 2.57 -10.95 0.35
N THR A 165 2.29 -11.48 1.54
CA THR A 165 1.48 -12.68 1.72
C THR A 165 0.30 -12.50 2.67
N ARG A 166 -0.59 -13.49 2.68
CA ARG A 166 -1.54 -13.84 3.75
C ARG A 166 -1.08 -15.12 4.44
N ILE A 167 -1.82 -15.53 5.50
CA ILE A 167 -1.48 -16.71 6.30
C ILE A 167 -2.11 -18.01 5.79
N GLY A 168 -2.79 -18.00 4.67
CA GLY A 168 -3.47 -19.16 4.09
C GLY A 168 -4.70 -18.77 3.32
N VAL A 169 -5.49 -19.77 2.91
CA VAL A 169 -6.68 -19.61 2.08
C VAL A 169 -7.95 -19.78 2.90
N GLU A 170 -8.10 -20.90 3.63
CA GLU A 170 -9.34 -21.32 4.27
C GLU A 170 -9.18 -21.63 5.77
N LYS A 171 -8.00 -22.10 6.21
CA LYS A 171 -7.77 -22.58 7.57
C LYS A 171 -6.49 -22.00 8.17
N ASP A 172 -6.48 -21.85 9.47
CA ASP A 172 -5.34 -21.26 10.20
C ASP A 172 -4.11 -22.19 10.23
N ASP A 173 -4.31 -23.51 10.20
CA ASP A 173 -3.24 -24.52 10.17
C ASP A 173 -2.46 -24.57 8.84
N GLU A 174 -3.00 -24.01 7.76
CA GLU A 174 -2.30 -23.90 6.48
C GLU A 174 -0.99 -23.08 6.59
N TYR A 175 -0.91 -22.17 7.56
CA TYR A 175 0.24 -21.27 7.67
C TYR A 175 1.54 -21.96 8.02
N GLU A 176 1.50 -23.08 8.67
CA GLU A 176 2.71 -23.84 9.04
C GLU A 176 3.50 -24.26 7.79
N GLU A 177 2.84 -24.89 6.83
CA GLU A 177 3.48 -25.31 5.59
C GLU A 177 3.87 -24.12 4.71
N VAL A 178 3.05 -23.07 4.68
CA VAL A 178 3.31 -21.83 3.93
C VAL A 178 4.54 -21.11 4.50
N LEU A 179 4.66 -20.99 5.81
CA LEU A 179 5.81 -20.35 6.45
C LEU A 179 7.09 -21.17 6.22
N ALA A 180 7.02 -22.49 6.35
CA ALA A 180 8.15 -23.37 6.04
C ALA A 180 8.66 -23.18 4.60
N ALA A 181 7.76 -23.06 3.63
CA ALA A 181 8.12 -22.79 2.24
C ALA A 181 8.86 -21.45 2.06
N TYR A 182 8.45 -20.40 2.79
CA TYR A 182 9.17 -19.12 2.77
C TYR A 182 10.55 -19.23 3.43
N CYS A 183 10.65 -19.85 4.58
CA CYS A 183 11.90 -19.99 5.34
C CYS A 183 13.00 -20.77 4.59
N CYS A 184 12.61 -21.59 3.62
CA CYS A 184 13.55 -22.31 2.75
C CYS A 184 14.15 -21.45 1.62
N CYS A 185 13.78 -20.17 1.48
CA CYS A 185 14.16 -19.31 0.36
C CYS A 185 14.90 -18.05 0.86
N PRO A 186 15.91 -17.54 0.12
CA PRO A 186 16.66 -16.34 0.50
C PRO A 186 15.86 -15.07 0.13
N LEU A 187 14.74 -14.83 0.82
CA LEU A 187 13.91 -13.64 0.62
C LEU A 187 14.60 -12.40 1.20
N ALA A 188 14.40 -11.26 0.54
CA ALA A 188 14.80 -9.97 1.09
C ALA A 188 13.90 -9.55 2.26
N GLU A 189 12.60 -9.79 2.14
CA GLU A 189 11.61 -9.47 3.17
C GLU A 189 10.31 -10.26 2.95
N LEU A 190 9.62 -10.59 4.04
CA LEU A 190 8.26 -11.14 4.02
C LEU A 190 7.29 -10.17 4.69
N ILE A 191 6.31 -9.65 3.92
CA ILE A 191 5.28 -8.77 4.43
C ILE A 191 4.04 -9.60 4.72
N VAL A 192 3.73 -9.79 5.99
CA VAL A 192 2.64 -10.67 6.45
C VAL A 192 1.37 -9.87 6.72
N HIS A 193 0.30 -10.20 5.99
CA HIS A 193 -1.06 -9.79 6.33
C HIS A 193 -1.74 -10.97 7.05
N PRO A 194 -1.83 -10.96 8.39
CA PRO A 194 -2.24 -12.15 9.15
C PRO A 194 -3.76 -12.35 9.13
N ARG A 195 -4.28 -12.57 7.95
CA ARG A 195 -5.65 -12.96 7.61
C ARG A 195 -5.63 -14.07 6.57
N LEU A 196 -6.61 -14.96 6.62
CA LEU A 196 -6.87 -15.90 5.53
C LEU A 196 -7.44 -15.18 4.29
N ARG A 197 -7.32 -15.80 3.16
CA ARG A 197 -7.97 -15.31 1.93
C ARG A 197 -9.47 -15.16 2.12
N MET A 198 -10.14 -16.12 2.78
CA MET A 198 -11.59 -16.12 3.01
C MET A 198 -12.07 -14.95 3.87
N ASP A 199 -11.25 -14.46 4.77
CA ASP A 199 -11.58 -13.32 5.61
C ASP A 199 -11.75 -12.03 4.78
N ALA A 200 -11.10 -11.95 3.63
CA ALA A 200 -10.93 -10.72 2.87
C ALA A 200 -10.39 -9.59 3.77
N TYR A 201 -11.28 -8.73 4.27
CA TYR A 201 -10.97 -7.67 5.25
C TYR A 201 -11.86 -7.73 6.49
N ARG A 202 -12.61 -8.80 6.69
CA ARG A 202 -13.49 -9.00 7.84
C ARG A 202 -12.71 -9.53 9.05
N GLY A 203 -13.29 -9.33 10.22
CA GLY A 203 -12.66 -9.75 11.48
C GLY A 203 -11.38 -8.98 11.80
N THR A 204 -10.65 -9.43 12.81
CA THR A 204 -9.36 -8.88 13.24
C THR A 204 -8.20 -9.69 12.68
N PRO A 205 -7.03 -9.08 12.40
CA PRO A 205 -5.82 -9.83 12.07
C PRO A 205 -5.43 -10.79 13.19
N ARG A 206 -5.00 -11.99 12.83
CA ARG A 206 -4.48 -13.00 13.77
C ARG A 206 -3.01 -12.75 14.05
N TRP A 207 -2.66 -12.26 15.20
CA TRP A 207 -1.29 -11.84 15.49
C TRP A 207 -0.32 -12.99 15.75
N GLU A 208 -0.82 -14.12 16.21
CA GLU A 208 0.02 -15.28 16.51
C GLU A 208 0.84 -15.77 15.30
N PRO A 209 0.28 -15.96 14.07
CA PRO A 209 1.07 -16.29 12.90
C PRO A 209 2.15 -15.25 12.56
N TYR A 210 1.89 -13.96 12.79
CA TYR A 210 2.90 -12.91 12.62
C TYR A 210 4.04 -13.05 13.65
N GLY A 211 3.70 -13.29 14.92
CA GLY A 211 4.69 -13.53 15.98
C GLY A 211 5.58 -14.72 15.65
N ARG A 212 4.98 -15.83 15.23
CA ARG A 212 5.70 -17.03 14.79
C ARG A 212 6.64 -16.72 13.60
N THR A 213 6.18 -15.90 12.63
CA THR A 213 7.05 -15.50 11.52
C THR A 213 8.27 -14.71 11.99
N LEU A 214 8.10 -13.81 12.97
CA LEU A 214 9.22 -13.05 13.55
C LEU A 214 10.26 -13.93 14.25
N GLU A 215 9.85 -15.07 14.79
CA GLU A 215 10.71 -16.02 15.50
C GLU A 215 11.44 -16.97 14.53
N GLU A 216 10.77 -17.42 13.47
CA GLU A 216 11.26 -18.49 12.60
C GLU A 216 11.95 -17.97 11.32
N ALA A 217 11.60 -16.77 10.83
CA ALA A 217 12.07 -16.29 9.53
C ALA A 217 13.57 -15.89 9.58
N PRO A 218 14.40 -16.39 8.64
CA PRO A 218 15.81 -16.01 8.54
C PRO A 218 16.05 -14.68 7.81
N PHE A 219 14.99 -13.93 7.50
CA PHE A 219 14.98 -12.68 6.72
C PHE A 219 14.16 -11.60 7.42
N ALA A 220 14.14 -10.38 6.86
CA ALA A 220 13.33 -9.29 7.40
C ALA A 220 11.83 -9.59 7.30
N VAL A 221 11.07 -9.20 8.34
CA VAL A 221 9.61 -9.41 8.41
C VAL A 221 8.91 -8.08 8.66
N ALA A 222 7.92 -7.77 7.81
CA ALA A 222 7.06 -6.61 7.95
C ALA A 222 5.63 -7.02 8.34
N TYR A 223 5.00 -6.21 9.18
CA TYR A 223 3.58 -6.35 9.51
C TYR A 223 2.71 -5.57 8.53
N ASN A 224 1.64 -6.18 8.04
CA ASN A 224 0.59 -5.49 7.32
C ASN A 224 -0.78 -5.89 7.85
N GLY A 225 -1.43 -5.02 8.60
CA GLY A 225 -2.75 -5.29 9.18
C GLY A 225 -3.51 -4.01 9.48
N ASP A 226 -4.47 -4.11 10.41
CA ASP A 226 -5.35 -3.01 10.79
C ASP A 226 -4.64 -2.05 11.73
N ILE A 227 -3.88 -1.13 11.15
CA ILE A 227 -3.33 0.03 11.85
C ILE A 227 -4.08 1.26 11.33
N PHE A 228 -4.97 1.80 12.14
CA PHE A 228 -5.81 2.94 11.81
C PHE A 228 -5.53 4.17 12.68
N ASP A 229 -4.88 3.97 13.83
CA ASP A 229 -4.54 5.01 14.79
C ASP A 229 -3.28 4.64 15.60
N VAL A 230 -2.89 5.53 16.52
CA VAL A 230 -1.73 5.37 17.41
C VAL A 230 -1.92 4.19 18.37
N ASP A 231 -3.14 3.93 18.80
CA ASP A 231 -3.41 2.87 19.78
C ASP A 231 -3.25 1.48 19.12
N ASP A 232 -3.69 1.32 17.87
CA ASP A 232 -3.43 0.09 17.09
C ASP A 232 -1.93 -0.14 16.94
N PHE A 233 -1.18 0.92 16.59
CA PHE A 233 0.27 0.84 16.40
C PHE A 233 0.99 0.48 17.71
N LYS A 234 0.64 1.15 18.80
CA LYS A 234 1.20 0.86 20.13
C LYS A 234 0.90 -0.57 20.60
N ARG A 235 -0.33 -1.05 20.38
CA ARG A 235 -0.68 -2.43 20.72
C ARG A 235 0.18 -3.44 19.96
N LEU A 236 0.38 -3.23 18.65
CA LEU A 236 1.23 -4.09 17.84
C LEU A 236 2.68 -4.08 18.34
N THR A 237 3.27 -2.89 18.50
CA THR A 237 4.68 -2.75 18.88
C THR A 237 4.96 -3.14 20.33
N SER A 238 3.96 -3.06 21.20
CA SER A 238 4.06 -3.60 22.58
C SER A 238 3.97 -5.12 22.62
N ALA A 239 3.12 -5.72 21.78
CA ALA A 239 3.02 -7.19 21.68
C ALA A 239 4.24 -7.81 20.98
N TYR A 240 4.80 -7.11 19.99
CA TYR A 240 5.94 -7.55 19.18
C TYR A 240 7.01 -6.46 19.10
N PRO A 241 7.82 -6.26 20.15
CA PRO A 241 8.83 -5.18 20.20
C PRO A 241 9.91 -5.29 19.12
N GLN A 242 10.12 -6.48 18.56
CA GLN A 242 11.06 -6.73 17.46
C GLN A 242 10.54 -6.25 16.09
N THR A 243 9.26 -5.80 15.96
CA THR A 243 8.74 -5.23 14.72
C THR A 243 9.54 -4.00 14.31
N ARG A 244 10.05 -4.00 13.07
CA ARG A 244 10.85 -2.89 12.52
C ARG A 244 10.24 -2.28 11.25
N HIS A 245 9.26 -2.94 10.65
CA HIS A 245 8.59 -2.47 9.46
C HIS A 245 7.08 -2.69 9.57
N VAL A 246 6.30 -1.63 9.36
CA VAL A 246 4.83 -1.66 9.32
C VAL A 246 4.35 -1.10 8.00
N MET A 247 3.64 -1.94 7.24
CA MET A 247 3.02 -1.55 5.98
C MET A 247 1.58 -1.10 6.23
N LEU A 248 1.28 0.14 5.89
CA LEU A 248 -0.01 0.79 6.09
C LEU A 248 -0.85 0.75 4.80
N GLY A 249 -2.10 0.36 4.91
CA GLY A 249 -3.05 0.34 3.79
C GLY A 249 -4.22 1.29 4.02
N ARG A 250 -5.37 0.72 4.37
CA ARG A 250 -6.63 1.45 4.57
C ARG A 250 -6.54 2.62 5.56
N GLY A 251 -5.65 2.52 6.54
CA GLY A 251 -5.41 3.59 7.51
C GLY A 251 -4.95 4.88 6.85
N VAL A 252 -3.97 4.80 5.92
CA VAL A 252 -3.49 5.99 5.16
C VAL A 252 -4.55 6.51 4.19
N LEU A 253 -5.37 5.63 3.61
CA LEU A 253 -6.46 6.05 2.73
C LEU A 253 -7.55 6.82 3.47
N GLY A 254 -7.83 6.43 4.72
CA GLY A 254 -8.79 7.12 5.59
C GLY A 254 -8.21 8.37 6.26
N ASN A 255 -6.93 8.31 6.61
CA ASN A 255 -6.19 9.41 7.24
C ASN A 255 -4.81 9.55 6.56
N PRO A 256 -4.67 10.39 5.54
CA PRO A 256 -3.39 10.55 4.83
C PRO A 256 -2.23 11.02 5.72
N ALA A 257 -2.51 11.68 6.85
CA ALA A 257 -1.50 12.09 7.82
C ALA A 257 -1.13 10.97 8.82
N LEU A 258 -1.72 9.78 8.73
CA LEU A 258 -1.48 8.69 9.69
C LEU A 258 0.01 8.40 9.90
N PRO A 259 0.87 8.30 8.90
CA PRO A 259 2.30 8.06 9.12
C PRO A 259 2.93 9.11 10.04
N ARG A 260 2.63 10.40 9.80
CA ARG A 260 3.09 11.50 10.63
C ARG A 260 2.58 11.38 12.07
N VAL A 261 1.31 11.03 12.25
CA VAL A 261 0.68 10.87 13.56
C VAL A 261 1.28 9.71 14.34
N LEU A 262 1.58 8.60 13.68
CA LEU A 262 2.26 7.45 14.31
C LEU A 262 3.67 7.81 14.82
N CYS A 263 4.32 8.78 14.17
CA CYS A 263 5.61 9.32 14.58
C CYS A 263 5.50 10.47 15.62
N GLY A 264 4.32 10.68 16.23
CA GLY A 264 4.10 11.71 17.24
C GLY A 264 3.85 13.12 16.69
N GLY A 265 3.66 13.26 15.37
CA GLY A 265 3.34 14.54 14.74
C GLY A 265 1.86 14.93 14.88
N ALA A 266 1.53 16.12 14.38
CA ALA A 266 0.19 16.70 14.49
C ALA A 266 -0.89 15.85 13.79
N PRO A 267 -2.12 15.80 14.33
CA PRO A 267 -3.24 15.14 13.68
C PRO A 267 -3.61 15.81 12.35
N LEU A 268 -4.35 15.08 11.52
CA LEU A 268 -4.91 15.61 10.27
C LEU A 268 -5.86 16.77 10.53
N THR A 269 -5.77 17.82 9.72
CA THR A 269 -6.74 18.93 9.71
C THR A 269 -7.68 18.87 8.51
N ALA A 270 -8.85 19.50 8.61
CA ALA A 270 -9.79 19.59 7.49
C ALA A 270 -9.17 20.31 6.28
N ALA A 271 -8.36 21.35 6.53
CA ALA A 271 -7.67 22.11 5.48
C ALA A 271 -6.62 21.25 4.74
N GLU A 272 -5.86 20.41 5.46
CA GLU A 272 -4.91 19.48 4.86
C GLU A 272 -5.62 18.41 4.02
N LEU A 273 -6.71 17.83 4.55
CA LEU A 273 -7.50 16.86 3.81
C LEU A 273 -8.11 17.48 2.53
N ARG A 274 -8.60 18.72 2.61
CA ARG A 274 -9.12 19.46 1.46
C ARG A 274 -8.03 19.70 0.42
N ARG A 275 -6.88 20.19 0.83
CA ARG A 275 -5.74 20.42 -0.07
C ARG A 275 -5.29 19.12 -0.75
N PHE A 276 -5.17 18.03 0.01
CA PHE A 276 -4.83 16.72 -0.56
C PHE A 276 -5.87 16.24 -1.56
N HIS A 277 -7.17 16.34 -1.21
CA HIS A 277 -8.26 16.01 -2.11
C HIS A 277 -8.16 16.77 -3.43
N ASP A 278 -7.98 18.09 -3.35
CA ASP A 278 -7.99 18.96 -4.54
C ASP A 278 -6.76 18.67 -5.43
N ALA A 279 -5.58 18.46 -4.83
CA ALA A 279 -4.38 18.07 -5.54
C ALA A 279 -4.53 16.68 -6.21
N LEU A 280 -5.07 15.71 -5.49
CA LEU A 280 -5.31 14.36 -6.01
C LEU A 280 -6.33 14.35 -7.14
N PHE A 281 -7.40 15.12 -7.00
CA PHE A 281 -8.42 15.24 -8.04
C PHE A 281 -7.86 15.91 -9.30
N ALA A 282 -7.12 17.01 -9.14
CA ALA A 282 -6.49 17.72 -10.26
C ALA A 282 -5.51 16.82 -11.02
N ALA A 283 -4.66 16.07 -10.31
CA ALA A 283 -3.73 15.13 -10.94
C ALA A 283 -4.43 13.98 -11.68
N TYR A 284 -5.52 13.44 -11.14
CA TYR A 284 -6.33 12.46 -11.86
C TYR A 284 -7.09 13.07 -13.06
N GLU A 285 -7.58 14.33 -12.93
CA GLU A 285 -8.27 15.01 -14.03
C GLU A 285 -7.31 15.27 -15.21
N GLU A 286 -6.05 15.63 -14.91
CA GLU A 286 -4.99 15.78 -15.93
C GLU A 286 -4.69 14.44 -16.63
N GLU A 287 -4.58 13.33 -15.87
CA GLU A 287 -4.19 12.03 -16.44
C GLU A 287 -5.32 11.35 -17.22
N MET A 288 -6.56 11.45 -16.75
CA MET A 288 -7.67 10.64 -17.26
C MET A 288 -8.98 11.39 -17.51
N GLY A 289 -8.98 12.74 -17.44
CA GLY A 289 -10.14 13.58 -17.69
C GLY A 289 -11.32 13.23 -16.78
N GLY A 290 -12.51 13.17 -17.34
CA GLY A 290 -13.76 12.90 -16.59
C GLY A 290 -13.77 11.58 -15.81
N ASN A 291 -12.90 10.61 -16.14
CA ASN A 291 -12.77 9.38 -15.41
C ASN A 291 -12.15 9.57 -14.01
N ALA A 292 -11.55 10.73 -13.74
CA ALA A 292 -11.05 11.11 -12.41
C ALA A 292 -12.11 10.95 -11.32
N VAL A 293 -13.37 11.29 -11.61
CA VAL A 293 -14.49 11.15 -10.67
C VAL A 293 -14.63 9.71 -10.17
N MET A 294 -14.42 8.72 -11.03
CA MET A 294 -14.50 7.30 -10.63
C MET A 294 -13.36 6.93 -9.67
N ARG A 295 -12.14 7.41 -9.94
CA ARG A 295 -10.98 7.20 -9.05
C ARG A 295 -11.20 7.84 -7.68
N MET A 296 -11.69 9.06 -7.66
CA MET A 296 -11.98 9.74 -6.42
C MET A 296 -13.08 9.03 -5.61
N LYS A 297 -14.09 8.45 -6.25
CA LYS A 297 -15.12 7.66 -5.56
C LYS A 297 -14.52 6.44 -4.84
N GLU A 298 -13.54 5.77 -5.44
CA GLU A 298 -12.84 4.66 -4.80
C GLU A 298 -12.07 5.13 -3.56
N TRP A 299 -11.37 6.27 -3.62
CA TRP A 299 -10.70 6.84 -2.46
C TRP A 299 -11.68 7.29 -1.37
N TRP A 300 -12.81 7.93 -1.74
CA TRP A 300 -13.82 8.37 -0.78
C TRP A 300 -14.47 7.23 0.01
N LEU A 301 -14.38 5.96 -0.43
CA LEU A 301 -14.79 4.83 0.39
C LEU A 301 -14.02 4.76 1.71
N TYR A 302 -12.81 5.27 1.73
CA TYR A 302 -11.94 5.34 2.90
C TYR A 302 -11.99 6.72 3.57
N ALA A 303 -11.78 7.78 2.81
CA ALA A 303 -11.65 9.15 3.32
C ALA A 303 -12.93 9.70 3.97
N SER A 304 -14.10 9.15 3.64
CA SER A 304 -15.37 9.54 4.25
C SER A 304 -15.41 9.37 5.77
N CYS A 305 -14.58 8.48 6.34
CA CYS A 305 -14.48 8.31 7.80
C CYS A 305 -13.95 9.56 8.53
N ALA A 306 -13.36 10.51 7.80
CA ALA A 306 -12.93 11.80 8.34
C ALA A 306 -14.10 12.74 8.70
N PHE A 307 -15.33 12.35 8.46
CA PHE A 307 -16.52 13.16 8.72
C PHE A 307 -17.54 12.41 9.60
N ALA A 308 -18.28 13.16 10.41
CA ALA A 308 -19.21 12.59 11.39
C ALA A 308 -20.34 11.78 10.74
N ASP A 309 -20.89 12.25 9.60
CA ASP A 309 -21.87 11.50 8.81
C ASP A 309 -21.22 10.87 7.56
N GLU A 310 -20.42 9.83 7.82
CA GLU A 310 -19.72 9.06 6.78
C GLU A 310 -20.68 8.55 5.69
N LYS A 311 -21.89 8.11 6.07
CA LYS A 311 -22.87 7.58 5.12
C LYS A 311 -23.41 8.66 4.18
N SER A 312 -23.67 9.87 4.71
CA SER A 312 -24.10 11.02 3.92
C SER A 312 -23.02 11.44 2.94
N VAL A 313 -21.76 11.53 3.41
CA VAL A 313 -20.59 11.84 2.57
C VAL A 313 -20.48 10.86 1.40
N ARG A 314 -20.46 9.56 1.70
CA ARG A 314 -20.39 8.52 0.65
C ARG A 314 -21.53 8.61 -0.36
N ARG A 315 -22.76 8.86 0.10
CA ARG A 315 -23.93 8.99 -0.77
C ARG A 315 -23.79 10.17 -1.72
N ARG A 316 -23.39 11.35 -1.22
CA ARG A 316 -23.21 12.57 -2.04
C ARG A 316 -22.15 12.36 -3.12
N VAL A 317 -20.98 11.83 -2.75
CA VAL A 317 -19.92 11.53 -3.72
C VAL A 317 -20.36 10.49 -4.74
N ARG A 318 -21.03 9.43 -4.30
CA ARG A 318 -21.46 8.32 -5.16
C ARG A 318 -22.50 8.78 -6.22
N SER A 319 -23.36 9.72 -5.87
CA SER A 319 -24.41 10.23 -6.78
C SER A 319 -23.85 11.08 -7.93
N ALA A 320 -22.72 11.75 -7.76
CA ALA A 320 -22.11 12.59 -8.77
C ALA A 320 -21.68 11.76 -10.00
N ARG A 321 -22.07 12.20 -11.20
CA ARG A 321 -21.73 11.52 -12.47
C ARG A 321 -20.75 12.31 -13.31
N LYS A 322 -20.75 13.62 -13.16
CA LYS A 322 -19.92 14.56 -13.91
C LYS A 322 -19.02 15.36 -12.96
N VAL A 323 -17.94 15.91 -13.50
CA VAL A 323 -16.98 16.74 -12.75
C VAL A 323 -17.66 17.87 -11.98
N GLY A 324 -18.59 18.61 -12.62
CA GLY A 324 -19.30 19.72 -11.97
C GLY A 324 -20.13 19.26 -10.76
N GLU A 325 -20.88 18.15 -10.90
CA GLU A 325 -21.66 17.57 -9.80
C GLU A 325 -20.75 17.10 -8.66
N TYR A 326 -19.60 16.50 -9.00
CA TYR A 326 -18.62 16.06 -8.04
C TYR A 326 -18.03 17.23 -7.24
N ARG A 327 -17.63 18.31 -7.90
CA ARG A 327 -17.13 19.52 -7.23
C ARG A 327 -18.16 20.13 -6.28
N VAL A 328 -19.43 20.20 -6.67
CA VAL A 328 -20.52 20.68 -5.81
C VAL A 328 -20.71 19.76 -4.59
N ALA A 329 -20.68 18.44 -4.79
CA ALA A 329 -20.77 17.49 -3.70
C ALA A 329 -19.62 17.66 -2.70
N VAL A 330 -18.39 17.76 -3.17
CA VAL A 330 -17.19 17.97 -2.34
C VAL A 330 -17.26 19.29 -1.57
N GLU A 331 -17.65 20.38 -2.23
CA GLU A 331 -17.82 21.67 -1.57
C GLU A 331 -18.84 21.59 -0.42
N SER A 332 -19.98 20.94 -0.67
CA SER A 332 -21.01 20.76 0.36
C SER A 332 -20.56 19.87 1.54
N ILE A 333 -19.59 18.95 1.30
CA ILE A 333 -19.02 18.12 2.36
C ILE A 333 -18.10 18.96 3.25
N PHE A 334 -17.12 19.64 2.66
CA PHE A 334 -16.13 20.40 3.42
C PHE A 334 -16.70 21.63 4.12
N SER A 335 -17.79 22.23 3.60
CA SER A 335 -18.45 23.38 4.21
C SER A 335 -19.50 23.02 5.26
N GLY A 336 -20.11 21.83 5.16
CA GLY A 336 -21.29 21.48 5.96
C GLY A 336 -21.13 20.33 6.93
N GLU A 337 -20.15 19.42 6.70
CA GLU A 337 -19.98 18.25 7.56
C GLU A 337 -18.95 18.50 8.67
N LYS A 338 -19.23 17.97 9.85
CA LYS A 338 -18.30 18.02 10.98
C LYS A 338 -17.11 17.10 10.72
N PHE A 339 -15.92 17.71 10.61
CA PHE A 339 -14.65 16.99 10.46
C PHE A 339 -14.21 16.35 11.79
N LEU A 340 -13.60 15.16 11.72
CA LEU A 340 -13.09 14.37 12.83
C LEU A 340 -11.57 14.15 12.67
N PRO A 341 -10.72 14.88 13.43
CA PRO A 341 -9.25 14.75 13.32
C PRO A 341 -8.71 13.35 13.65
N SER A 342 -9.42 12.63 14.52
CA SER A 342 -9.11 11.25 14.94
C SER A 342 -9.93 10.21 14.17
N ALA A 343 -10.25 10.50 12.93
CA ALA A 343 -11.02 9.59 12.08
C ALA A 343 -10.36 8.22 11.98
N ARG A 344 -11.16 7.18 12.24
CA ARG A 344 -10.76 5.78 12.13
C ARG A 344 -11.61 5.09 11.08
N TYR A 345 -10.98 4.53 10.07
CA TYR A 345 -11.69 3.68 9.12
C TYR A 345 -12.16 2.39 9.82
N ARG A 346 -13.45 2.05 9.68
CA ARG A 346 -14.07 0.93 10.41
C ARG A 346 -14.45 -0.27 9.52
N GLY A 347 -14.15 -0.23 8.21
CA GLY A 347 -14.48 -1.29 7.27
C GLY A 347 -15.67 -1.00 6.39
#